data_d82218f93cdaecaadd2e972164508969
#
_entry.id   d82218f93cdaecaadd2e972164508969
#
_cell.length_a   1.000
_cell.length_b   1.000
_cell.length_c   1.000
_cell.angle_alpha   90.00
_cell.angle_beta   90.00
_cell.angle_gamma   90.00
#
_symmetry.space_group_name_H-M   'P 1'
#
loop_
_entity.id
_entity.type
_entity.pdbx_description
1 polymer ?
#
loop_
_entity_poly.entity_id
_entity_poly.type
_entity_poly.pdbx_seq_one_letter_code
_entity_poly.pdbx_strand_id
1 'polypeptide(L)'
;MRACAGDRGCACDQLPDARFRRGSAAHHGGAGVAAVLDMVAGSYVSRNLQCLAEDGRHITIAAQAGRQSEIDMVPVMVRRLVLTGSTLRSRPPAFKARMAEALLHTVWPDVVAGRLKPIIDATFPIAEAAQAHARMDAGEHVGKIVLRLDPRVID
;
A
#
# COMPACT_ATOMS: atom_id res chain seq x y z
N MET A 1 0.27 1.62 -16.68
CA MET A 1 0.93 1.25 -15.41
C MET A 1 2.03 0.22 -15.69
N ARG A 2 3.28 0.64 -15.76
CA ARG A 2 4.46 -0.22 -15.90
C ARG A 2 5.50 0.25 -14.90
N ALA A 3 5.42 -0.22 -13.67
CA ALA A 3 6.40 0.12 -12.64
C ALA A 3 6.84 -1.07 -11.78
N CYS A 4 6.78 -2.28 -12.33
CA CYS A 4 7.36 -3.48 -11.70
C CYS A 4 8.13 -4.30 -12.73
N ALA A 5 9.07 -3.66 -13.43
CA ALA A 5 10.02 -4.35 -14.28
C ALA A 5 11.39 -4.29 -13.61
N GLY A 6 11.68 -5.27 -12.78
CA GLY A 6 12.99 -5.45 -12.19
C GLY A 6 12.93 -5.99 -10.77
N ASP A 7 13.34 -7.22 -10.65
CA ASP A 7 13.60 -8.03 -9.45
C ASP A 7 12.44 -8.77 -8.80
N ARG A 8 12.54 -10.09 -9.05
CA ARG A 8 12.05 -11.21 -8.23
C ARG A 8 10.74 -11.00 -7.44
N GLY A 9 9.62 -11.24 -8.10
CA GLY A 9 8.40 -11.62 -7.43
C GLY A 9 7.32 -10.56 -7.27
N CYS A 10 7.35 -9.46 -8.01
CA CYS A 10 6.27 -8.49 -8.00
C CYS A 10 5.41 -8.61 -9.26
N ALA A 11 4.24 -9.25 -9.13
CA ALA A 11 3.19 -9.12 -10.12
C ALA A 11 2.39 -7.87 -9.83
N CYS A 12 2.37 -6.93 -10.76
CA CYS A 12 1.46 -5.78 -10.69
C CYS A 12 0.15 -6.15 -11.36
N ASP A 13 -0.83 -6.56 -10.59
CA ASP A 13 -2.18 -6.76 -11.07
C ASP A 13 -2.91 -5.42 -11.13
N GLN A 14 -3.51 -5.09 -12.27
CA GLN A 14 -4.31 -3.88 -12.40
C GLN A 14 -5.62 -4.03 -11.61
N LEU A 15 -5.85 -3.14 -10.65
CA LEU A 15 -7.15 -2.87 -10.08
C LEU A 15 -7.97 -2.09 -11.13
N PRO A 16 -9.03 -2.57 -11.68
CA PRO A 16 -10.23 -3.21 -11.20
C PRO A 16 -10.51 -4.60 -11.80
N ASP A 17 -9.54 -5.24 -12.39
CA ASP A 17 -9.75 -6.47 -13.16
C ASP A 17 -9.84 -7.71 -12.24
N ALA A 18 -10.74 -8.65 -12.61
CA ALA A 18 -10.91 -9.94 -11.94
C ALA A 18 -9.66 -10.85 -11.96
N ARG A 19 -8.56 -10.39 -12.54
CA ARG A 19 -7.29 -11.09 -12.69
C ARG A 19 -6.43 -11.08 -11.44
N PHE A 20 -6.73 -10.24 -10.44
CA PHE A 20 -5.98 -10.12 -9.19
C PHE A 20 -5.71 -11.48 -8.51
N ARG A 21 -6.74 -12.35 -8.41
CA ARG A 21 -6.60 -13.70 -7.83
C ARG A 21 -5.77 -14.66 -8.68
N ARG A 22 -5.86 -14.56 -10.01
CA ARG A 22 -5.11 -15.44 -10.92
C ARG A 22 -3.63 -15.08 -10.94
N GLY A 23 -3.29 -13.79 -10.90
CA GLY A 23 -1.90 -13.33 -10.80
C GLY A 23 -1.24 -13.82 -9.53
N SER A 24 -1.87 -13.61 -8.38
CA SER A 24 -1.36 -14.07 -7.09
C SER A 24 -1.13 -15.60 -7.05
N ALA A 25 -2.08 -16.40 -7.53
CA ALA A 25 -1.95 -17.86 -7.58
C ALA A 25 -0.83 -18.32 -8.52
N ALA A 26 -0.67 -17.68 -9.68
CA ALA A 26 0.36 -18.05 -10.66
C ALA A 26 1.78 -17.81 -10.13
N HIS A 27 1.98 -16.71 -9.36
CA HIS A 27 3.31 -16.34 -8.84
C HIS A 27 3.75 -17.17 -7.61
N HIS A 28 2.82 -17.78 -6.89
CA HIS A 28 3.09 -18.52 -5.66
C HIS A 28 2.80 -20.02 -5.77
N GLY A 29 2.71 -20.57 -7.00
CA GLY A 29 2.44 -22.00 -7.23
C GLY A 29 1.13 -22.48 -6.64
N GLY A 30 0.14 -21.60 -6.45
CA GLY A 30 -1.14 -21.91 -5.84
C GLY A 30 -1.17 -21.90 -4.30
N ALA A 31 -0.02 -21.76 -3.63
CA ALA A 31 0.05 -21.77 -2.15
C ALA A 31 -0.53 -20.50 -1.50
N GLY A 32 -0.66 -19.42 -2.24
CA GLY A 32 -1.07 -18.10 -1.73
C GLY A 32 0.08 -17.29 -1.11
N VAL A 33 -0.26 -16.11 -0.57
CA VAL A 33 0.72 -15.21 0.07
C VAL A 33 0.62 -15.26 1.58
N ALA A 34 1.75 -15.08 2.27
CA ALA A 34 1.79 -15.11 3.73
C ALA A 34 1.09 -13.89 4.37
N ALA A 35 1.08 -12.74 3.71
CA ALA A 35 0.44 -11.55 4.21
C ALA A 35 -0.11 -10.65 3.09
N VAL A 36 -1.23 -9.99 3.37
CA VAL A 36 -1.81 -8.92 2.55
C VAL A 36 -1.89 -7.66 3.40
N LEU A 37 -1.25 -6.58 2.92
CA LEU A 37 -1.40 -5.24 3.48
C LEU A 37 -2.47 -4.50 2.68
N ASP A 38 -3.61 -4.21 3.31
CA ASP A 38 -4.79 -3.68 2.66
C ASP A 38 -5.06 -2.22 3.07
N MET A 39 -5.07 -1.32 2.10
CA MET A 39 -5.47 0.08 2.27
C MET A 39 -6.85 0.38 1.66
N VAL A 40 -7.43 -0.57 0.96
CA VAL A 40 -8.67 -0.41 0.19
C VAL A 40 -9.88 -0.81 1.01
N ALA A 41 -9.84 -1.97 1.66
CA ALA A 41 -10.93 -2.57 2.43
C ALA A 41 -12.23 -2.77 1.61
N GLY A 42 -13.41 -2.61 2.22
CA GLY A 42 -14.67 -2.79 1.53
C GLY A 42 -14.78 -4.17 0.86
N SER A 43 -15.22 -4.22 -0.37
CA SER A 43 -15.36 -5.46 -1.16
C SER A 43 -14.03 -6.17 -1.46
N TYR A 44 -12.89 -5.53 -1.24
CA TYR A 44 -11.57 -6.14 -1.46
C TYR A 44 -11.18 -7.15 -0.39
N VAL A 45 -11.69 -7.00 0.84
CA VAL A 45 -11.33 -7.89 1.96
C VAL A 45 -11.58 -9.36 1.60
N SER A 46 -12.77 -9.70 1.10
CA SER A 46 -13.10 -11.08 0.70
C SER A 46 -12.16 -11.63 -0.38
N ARG A 47 -11.77 -10.79 -1.33
CA ARG A 47 -10.81 -11.14 -2.39
C ARG A 47 -9.41 -11.35 -1.85
N ASN A 48 -8.98 -10.47 -0.93
CA ASN A 48 -7.68 -10.54 -0.27
C ASN A 48 -7.53 -11.82 0.55
N LEU A 49 -8.59 -12.21 1.29
CA LEU A 49 -8.59 -13.46 2.05
C LEU A 49 -8.41 -14.70 1.17
N GLN A 50 -8.92 -14.67 -0.06
CA GLN A 50 -8.75 -15.78 -0.99
C GLN A 50 -7.31 -15.92 -1.52
N CYS A 51 -6.54 -14.83 -1.51
CA CYS A 51 -5.13 -14.82 -1.93
C CYS A 51 -4.17 -15.31 -0.85
N LEU A 52 -4.60 -15.38 0.41
CA LEU A 52 -3.73 -15.80 1.52
C LEU A 52 -3.42 -17.31 1.47
N ALA A 53 -2.25 -17.67 1.94
CA ALA A 53 -1.88 -19.05 2.28
C ALA A 53 -2.54 -19.48 3.60
N GLU A 54 -2.36 -20.74 3.99
CA GLU A 54 -2.66 -21.17 5.37
C GLU A 54 -1.84 -20.36 6.38
N ASP A 55 -2.43 -20.06 7.53
CA ASP A 55 -1.88 -19.20 8.58
C ASP A 55 -1.57 -17.76 8.11
N GLY A 56 -2.10 -17.37 6.94
CA GLY A 56 -1.89 -16.06 6.33
C GLY A 56 -2.54 -14.92 7.10
N ARG A 57 -2.02 -13.70 6.91
CA ARG A 57 -2.44 -12.50 7.63
C ARG A 57 -3.01 -11.44 6.68
N HIS A 58 -4.21 -10.97 6.98
CA HIS A 58 -4.80 -9.78 6.37
C HIS A 58 -4.66 -8.61 7.32
N ILE A 59 -4.00 -7.54 6.89
CA ILE A 59 -3.70 -6.36 7.71
C ILE A 59 -4.32 -5.14 7.05
N THR A 60 -5.43 -4.64 7.59
CA THR A 60 -6.08 -3.42 7.11
C THR A 60 -5.41 -2.19 7.72
N ILE A 61 -4.94 -1.25 6.87
CA ILE A 61 -4.31 0.01 7.29
C ILE A 61 -5.11 1.25 6.87
N ALA A 62 -6.05 1.11 5.94
CA ALA A 62 -7.01 2.14 5.53
C ALA A 62 -8.27 1.48 4.98
N ALA A 63 -9.33 2.26 4.73
CA ALA A 63 -10.62 1.79 4.25
C ALA A 63 -11.16 2.71 3.13
N GLN A 64 -10.39 2.85 2.05
CA GLN A 64 -10.69 3.79 0.96
C GLN A 64 -11.97 3.41 0.19
N ALA A 65 -12.24 2.13 -0.01
CA ALA A 65 -13.44 1.63 -0.70
C ALA A 65 -14.61 1.29 0.25
N GLY A 66 -14.50 1.66 1.52
CA GLY A 66 -15.59 1.47 2.49
C GLY A 66 -15.18 0.76 3.76
N ARG A 67 -16.00 0.93 4.79
CA ARG A 67 -15.73 0.46 6.16
C ARG A 67 -16.32 -0.91 6.47
N GLN A 68 -17.19 -1.40 5.60
CA GLN A 68 -17.95 -2.65 5.80
C GLN A 68 -17.53 -3.65 4.71
N SER A 69 -17.44 -4.93 5.11
CA SER A 69 -17.09 -6.03 4.23
C SER A 69 -17.88 -7.28 4.60
N GLU A 70 -18.36 -8.00 3.61
CA GLU A 70 -18.91 -9.35 3.81
C GLU A 70 -17.77 -10.36 3.71
N ILE A 71 -17.68 -11.27 4.68
CA ILE A 71 -16.62 -12.26 4.79
C ILE A 71 -17.23 -13.64 4.97
N ASP A 72 -16.84 -14.59 4.13
CA ASP A 72 -17.06 -16.00 4.38
C ASP A 72 -16.09 -16.48 5.49
N MET A 73 -16.63 -16.88 6.63
CA MET A 73 -15.84 -17.30 7.78
C MET A 73 -15.27 -18.73 7.64
N VAL A 74 -15.81 -19.55 6.75
CA VAL A 74 -15.35 -20.93 6.58
C VAL A 74 -13.88 -21.00 6.13
N PRO A 75 -13.46 -20.27 5.07
CA PRO A 75 -12.04 -20.20 4.71
C PRO A 75 -11.15 -19.62 5.81
N VAL A 76 -11.65 -18.65 6.57
CA VAL A 76 -10.89 -18.05 7.69
C VAL A 76 -10.59 -19.10 8.74
N MET A 77 -11.58 -19.90 9.11
CA MET A 77 -11.47 -20.96 10.10
C MET A 77 -10.59 -22.13 9.60
N VAL A 78 -10.88 -22.66 8.40
CA VAL A 78 -10.19 -23.82 7.84
C VAL A 78 -8.71 -23.57 7.61
N ARG A 79 -8.36 -22.38 7.10
CA ARG A 79 -6.97 -21.98 6.82
C ARG A 79 -6.29 -21.20 7.95
N ARG A 80 -6.95 -21.08 9.11
CA ARG A 80 -6.43 -20.38 10.30
C ARG A 80 -5.95 -18.95 10.02
N LEU A 81 -6.71 -18.20 9.20
CA LEU A 81 -6.32 -16.87 8.80
C LEU A 81 -6.42 -15.86 9.95
N VAL A 82 -5.50 -14.91 9.98
CA VAL A 82 -5.49 -13.80 10.94
C VAL A 82 -5.98 -12.53 10.25
N LEU A 83 -7.09 -11.97 10.75
CA LEU A 83 -7.58 -10.66 10.33
C LEU A 83 -7.22 -9.64 11.41
N THR A 84 -6.49 -8.61 11.03
CA THR A 84 -6.06 -7.56 11.95
C THR A 84 -6.02 -6.21 11.25
N GLY A 85 -5.77 -5.15 12.01
CA GLY A 85 -5.61 -3.81 11.47
C GLY A 85 -4.65 -2.97 12.29
N SER A 86 -4.18 -1.89 11.69
CA SER A 86 -3.32 -0.94 12.35
C SER A 86 -3.64 0.49 11.92
N THR A 87 -3.50 1.42 12.86
CA THR A 87 -3.53 2.86 12.58
C THR A 87 -2.48 3.56 13.42
N LEU A 88 -1.81 4.53 12.83
CA LEU A 88 -0.80 5.32 13.51
C LEU A 88 -1.37 6.61 14.11
N ARG A 89 -2.46 7.14 13.54
CA ARG A 89 -3.01 8.45 13.90
C ARG A 89 -3.35 8.56 15.39
N SER A 90 -4.05 7.56 15.94
CA SER A 90 -4.50 7.52 17.34
C SER A 90 -3.46 7.02 18.34
N ARG A 91 -2.27 6.61 17.89
CA ARG A 91 -1.23 6.08 18.77
C ARG A 91 -0.59 7.20 19.60
N PRO A 92 -0.23 6.92 20.87
CA PRO A 92 0.45 7.89 21.72
C PRO A 92 1.79 8.35 21.12
N PRO A 93 2.26 9.56 21.45
CA PRO A 93 3.55 10.09 20.99
C PRO A 93 4.72 9.15 21.24
N ALA A 94 4.79 8.52 22.41
CA ALA A 94 5.83 7.57 22.75
C ALA A 94 5.88 6.34 21.82
N PHE A 95 4.72 5.86 21.34
CA PHE A 95 4.67 4.79 20.34
C PHE A 95 5.24 5.29 19.01
N LYS A 96 4.85 6.49 18.57
CA LYS A 96 5.32 7.09 17.31
C LYS A 96 6.83 7.35 17.35
N ALA A 97 7.35 7.80 18.50
CA ALA A 97 8.78 8.02 18.69
C ALA A 97 9.58 6.72 18.49
N ARG A 98 9.17 5.62 19.13
CA ARG A 98 9.82 4.32 18.92
C ARG A 98 9.80 3.85 17.47
N MET A 99 8.70 4.10 16.76
CA MET A 99 8.61 3.76 15.33
C MET A 99 9.58 4.60 14.50
N ALA A 100 9.66 5.91 14.79
CA ALA A 100 10.60 6.82 14.11
C ALA A 100 12.06 6.40 14.37
N GLU A 101 12.39 6.06 15.60
CA GLU A 101 13.72 5.57 15.97
C GLU A 101 14.08 4.26 15.23
N ALA A 102 13.16 3.30 15.19
CA ALA A 102 13.35 2.07 14.43
C ALA A 102 13.58 2.34 12.94
N LEU A 103 12.82 3.26 12.34
CA LEU A 103 13.00 3.66 10.94
C LEU A 103 14.37 4.32 10.69
N LEU A 104 14.83 5.19 11.61
CA LEU A 104 16.14 5.81 11.51
C LEU A 104 17.28 4.79 11.51
N HIS A 105 17.14 3.72 12.29
CA HIS A 105 18.17 2.69 12.37
C HIS A 105 18.10 1.65 11.26
N THR A 106 16.90 1.26 10.82
CA THR A 106 16.74 0.13 9.89
C THR A 106 16.54 0.53 8.45
N VAL A 107 15.88 1.67 8.18
CA VAL A 107 15.48 2.07 6.82
C VAL A 107 16.27 3.27 6.32
N TRP A 108 16.55 4.24 7.20
CA TRP A 108 17.19 5.48 6.80
C TRP A 108 18.57 5.31 6.13
N PRO A 109 19.42 4.35 6.52
CA PRO A 109 20.66 4.08 5.81
C PRO A 109 20.48 3.75 4.32
N ASP A 110 19.38 3.05 3.98
CA ASP A 110 19.05 2.74 2.58
C ASP A 110 18.58 3.97 1.80
N VAL A 111 17.85 4.87 2.46
CA VAL A 111 17.45 6.15 1.89
C VAL A 111 18.67 7.01 1.59
N VAL A 112 19.59 7.16 2.56
CA VAL A 112 20.82 7.96 2.40
C VAL A 112 21.72 7.37 1.31
N ALA A 113 21.84 6.05 1.25
CA ALA A 113 22.60 5.36 0.22
C ALA A 113 21.93 5.36 -1.17
N GLY A 114 20.71 5.91 -1.26
CA GLY A 114 19.94 5.95 -2.51
C GLY A 114 19.40 4.60 -2.98
N ARG A 115 19.47 3.57 -2.15
CA ARG A 115 18.87 2.26 -2.46
C ARG A 115 17.34 2.29 -2.35
N LEU A 116 16.81 3.12 -1.45
CA LEU A 116 15.38 3.37 -1.30
C LEU A 116 15.07 4.80 -1.72
N LYS A 117 14.29 4.96 -2.78
CA LYS A 117 13.90 6.27 -3.33
C LYS A 117 12.39 6.31 -3.58
N PRO A 118 11.70 7.42 -3.27
CA PRO A 118 10.33 7.61 -3.71
C PRO A 118 10.30 7.76 -5.24
N ILE A 119 9.32 7.15 -5.87
CA ILE A 119 9.00 7.41 -7.28
C ILE A 119 8.26 8.75 -7.32
N ILE A 120 8.79 9.72 -8.07
CA ILE A 120 8.13 11.00 -8.31
C ILE A 120 7.52 10.95 -9.70
N ASP A 121 6.20 11.05 -9.77
CA ASP A 121 5.44 11.05 -11.02
C ASP A 121 5.47 12.42 -11.67
N ALA A 122 5.18 13.47 -10.89
CA ALA A 122 5.18 14.86 -11.35
C ALA A 122 5.53 15.82 -10.22
N THR A 123 6.05 17.00 -10.60
CA THR A 123 6.31 18.11 -9.68
C THR A 123 5.63 19.36 -10.21
N PHE A 124 4.86 20.04 -9.37
CA PHE A 124 4.15 21.26 -9.68
C PHE A 124 4.63 22.41 -8.77
N PRO A 125 4.68 23.66 -9.24
CA PRO A 125 4.74 24.81 -8.35
C PRO A 125 3.53 24.83 -7.41
N ILE A 126 3.67 25.37 -6.20
CA ILE A 126 2.53 25.46 -5.24
C ILE A 126 1.35 26.25 -5.82
N ALA A 127 1.61 27.24 -6.66
CA ALA A 127 0.57 28.00 -7.34
C ALA A 127 -0.30 27.15 -8.29
N GLU A 128 0.21 26.01 -8.73
CA GLU A 128 -0.48 25.07 -9.60
C GLU A 128 -1.06 23.86 -8.84
N ALA A 129 -1.30 23.99 -7.54
CA ALA A 129 -1.83 22.90 -6.70
C ALA A 129 -3.14 22.31 -7.25
N ALA A 130 -3.99 23.12 -7.89
CA ALA A 130 -5.22 22.64 -8.53
C ALA A 130 -4.95 21.63 -9.65
N GLN A 131 -3.90 21.83 -10.46
CA GLN A 131 -3.50 20.89 -11.52
C GLN A 131 -2.95 19.59 -10.91
N ALA A 132 -2.17 19.70 -9.82
CA ALA A 132 -1.66 18.55 -9.10
C ALA A 132 -2.80 17.69 -8.51
N HIS A 133 -3.84 18.33 -7.96
CA HIS A 133 -5.03 17.61 -7.48
C HIS A 133 -5.79 16.95 -8.63
N ALA A 134 -6.02 17.66 -9.74
CA ALA A 134 -6.67 17.08 -10.91
C ALA A 134 -5.93 15.83 -11.43
N ARG A 135 -4.58 15.87 -11.46
CA ARG A 135 -3.78 14.70 -11.83
C ARG A 135 -3.93 13.55 -10.84
N MET A 136 -4.01 13.85 -9.54
CA MET A 136 -4.25 12.84 -8.51
C MET A 136 -5.64 12.19 -8.68
N ASP A 137 -6.67 13.01 -8.91
CA ASP A 137 -8.04 12.54 -9.05
C ASP A 137 -8.25 11.71 -10.32
N ALA A 138 -7.50 11.99 -11.38
CA ALA A 138 -7.49 11.16 -12.59
C ALA A 138 -6.99 9.72 -12.36
N GLY A 139 -6.26 9.46 -11.25
CA GLY A 139 -5.79 8.12 -10.87
C GLY A 139 -4.76 7.50 -11.82
N GLU A 140 -4.15 8.28 -12.70
CA GLU A 140 -3.18 7.81 -13.71
C GLU A 140 -1.73 7.91 -13.23
N HIS A 141 -1.50 8.58 -12.10
CA HIS A 141 -0.16 8.78 -11.56
C HIS A 141 0.41 7.52 -10.92
N VAL A 142 1.73 7.36 -10.98
CA VAL A 142 2.47 6.27 -10.32
C VAL A 142 3.51 6.86 -9.39
N GLY A 143 3.32 6.68 -8.09
CA GLY A 143 4.22 7.24 -7.06
C GLY A 143 3.66 8.51 -6.43
N LYS A 144 4.48 9.54 -6.31
CA LYS A 144 4.16 10.80 -5.59
C LYS A 144 4.06 11.98 -6.55
N ILE A 145 3.07 12.82 -6.31
CA ILE A 145 2.97 14.15 -6.89
C ILE A 145 3.52 15.13 -5.85
N VAL A 146 4.48 15.95 -6.24
CA VAL A 146 5.19 16.90 -5.35
C VAL A 146 4.78 18.33 -5.67
N LEU A 147 4.46 19.09 -4.64
CA LEU A 147 4.31 20.55 -4.73
C LEU A 147 5.62 21.19 -4.26
N ARG A 148 6.19 22.05 -5.11
CA ARG A 148 7.41 22.80 -4.82
C ARG A 148 7.08 24.21 -4.38
N LEU A 149 7.56 24.59 -3.20
CA LEU A 149 7.55 25.97 -2.74
C LEU A 149 8.70 26.73 -3.42
N ASP A 150 8.45 27.96 -3.85
CA ASP A 150 9.53 28.85 -4.28
C ASP A 150 10.25 29.33 -3.00
N PRO A 151 11.58 29.14 -2.90
CA PRO A 151 12.32 29.58 -1.72
C PRO A 151 12.18 31.09 -1.42
N ARG A 152 11.78 31.90 -2.41
CA ARG A 152 11.58 33.35 -2.27
C ARG A 152 10.23 33.74 -1.64
N VAL A 153 9.36 32.76 -1.33
CA VAL A 153 8.01 33.01 -0.74
C VAL A 153 8.00 32.66 0.76
N ILE A 154 9.14 32.26 1.33
CA ILE A 154 9.28 31.88 2.74
C ILE A 154 10.08 33.00 3.47
N ASP A 155 9.54 34.22 3.42
CA ASP A 155 9.95 35.33 4.32
C ASP A 155 8.77 35.73 5.22
#